data_9544ab98ca497fd804f2d9b0b99523a0
#
_entry.id   9544ab98ca497fd804f2d9b0b99523a0
#
_cell.length_a   1.000
_cell.length_b   1.000
_cell.length_c   1.000
_cell.angle_alpha   90.00
_cell.angle_beta   90.00
_cell.angle_gamma   90.00
#
_symmetry.space_group_name_H-M   'P 1'
#
loop_
_entity.id
_entity.type
_entity.pdbx_description
1 polymer ?
#
loop_
_entity_poly.entity_id
_entity_poly.type
_entity_poly.pdbx_seq_one_letter_code
_entity_poly.pdbx_strand_id
1 'polypeptide(L)'
;VLSLVPLFSLSLLLSISPSLLLSLPFRAAAHKFHFSFTQIEYNAPEKTAEITLRVFADDLEQALSQRRGKAVKLDHKDAAALVAAYVRDTLELKGRDGRIKKLTWIGMEAKVDVALLYIEAKLPDGVAGLQLRQRVFFELFDDQVNQVSLKAADRKASLEFKSGEGFKVLSFGAK
;
A
#
# COMPACT_ATOMS: atom_id res chain seq x y z
N VAL A 1 -65.03 39.67 50.32
CA VAL A 1 -63.56 39.73 50.29
C VAL A 1 -63.09 38.62 49.35
N LEU A 2 -62.81 38.98 48.09
CA LEU A 2 -62.29 38.02 47.04
C LEU A 2 -60.74 38.04 47.03
N SER A 3 -60.17 36.94 47.31
CA SER A 3 -58.72 36.78 47.26
C SER A 3 -58.32 36.26 45.87
N LEU A 4 -57.51 37.03 45.12
CA LEU A 4 -56.95 36.71 43.79
C LEU A 4 -55.62 35.97 43.98
N VAL A 5 -55.50 34.73 43.45
CA VAL A 5 -54.27 33.97 43.42
C VAL A 5 -53.65 34.15 42.04
N PRO A 6 -52.37 34.57 41.89
CA PRO A 6 -51.71 34.64 40.56
C PRO A 6 -51.18 33.28 40.13
N LEU A 7 -51.57 32.86 38.92
CA LEU A 7 -51.01 31.73 38.19
C LEU A 7 -49.61 32.09 37.68
N PHE A 8 -48.59 31.50 38.28
CA PHE A 8 -47.23 31.52 37.73
C PHE A 8 -47.10 30.46 36.58
N SER A 9 -47.06 30.96 35.35
CA SER A 9 -46.73 30.14 34.19
C SER A 9 -45.22 29.87 34.16
N LEU A 10 -44.83 28.63 34.43
CA LEU A 10 -43.43 28.17 34.34
C LEU A 10 -43.14 27.74 32.91
N SER A 11 -42.63 28.66 32.06
CA SER A 11 -42.15 28.36 30.71
C SER A 11 -40.78 27.70 30.80
N LEU A 12 -40.74 26.37 30.71
CA LEU A 12 -39.50 25.59 30.59
C LEU A 12 -38.98 25.72 29.15
N LEU A 13 -38.08 26.67 28.90
CA LEU A 13 -37.34 26.79 27.66
C LEU A 13 -36.29 25.66 27.59
N LEU A 14 -36.61 24.62 26.84
CA LEU A 14 -35.69 23.54 26.51
C LEU A 14 -34.66 24.07 25.49
N SER A 15 -33.52 24.56 25.96
CA SER A 15 -32.42 24.99 25.12
C SER A 15 -31.70 23.75 24.58
N ILE A 16 -32.07 23.32 23.38
CA ILE A 16 -31.33 22.27 22.61
C ILE A 16 -30.05 22.93 22.12
N SER A 17 -28.93 22.58 22.74
CA SER A 17 -27.61 23.04 22.34
C SER A 17 -27.26 22.45 20.98
N PRO A 18 -26.88 23.23 19.94
CA PRO A 18 -26.56 22.73 18.61
C PRO A 18 -25.18 22.06 18.50
N SER A 19 -24.52 21.82 19.63
CA SER A 19 -23.14 21.28 19.65
C SER A 19 -23.01 19.77 19.45
N LEU A 20 -24.11 19.03 19.22
CA LEU A 20 -24.08 17.55 19.16
C LEU A 20 -24.04 16.96 17.72
N LEU A 21 -23.84 17.79 16.68
CA LEU A 21 -23.95 17.34 15.29
C LEU A 21 -22.65 17.28 14.52
N LEU A 22 -21.45 17.36 15.15
CA LEU A 22 -20.20 17.45 14.40
C LEU A 22 -19.15 16.38 14.72
N SER A 23 -19.58 15.16 15.05
CA SER A 23 -18.64 14.03 15.13
C SER A 23 -19.16 12.81 14.38
N LEU A 24 -19.51 13.01 13.10
CA LEU A 24 -19.57 11.86 12.20
C LEU A 24 -18.13 11.46 11.89
N PRO A 25 -17.68 10.25 12.25
CA PRO A 25 -16.38 9.79 11.79
C PRO A 25 -16.42 9.77 10.26
N PHE A 26 -15.54 10.54 9.64
CA PHE A 26 -15.26 10.44 8.20
C PHE A 26 -14.77 9.00 7.99
N ARG A 27 -15.66 8.10 7.60
CA ARG A 27 -15.26 6.76 7.17
C ARG A 27 -14.52 6.96 5.87
N ALA A 28 -13.19 6.82 5.90
CA ALA A 28 -12.42 6.59 4.69
C ALA A 28 -13.13 5.46 3.93
N ALA A 29 -13.32 5.65 2.63
CA ALA A 29 -13.92 4.63 1.76
C ALA A 29 -13.00 3.41 1.83
N ALA A 30 -13.42 2.38 2.57
CA ALA A 30 -12.71 1.11 2.58
C ALA A 30 -12.85 0.48 1.19
N HIS A 31 -11.76 0.17 0.55
CA HIS A 31 -11.76 -0.57 -0.71
C HIS A 31 -12.47 -1.91 -0.51
N LYS A 32 -13.22 -2.36 -1.53
CA LYS A 32 -13.92 -3.66 -1.48
C LYS A 32 -12.95 -4.86 -1.53
N PHE A 33 -11.69 -4.63 -1.85
CA PHE A 33 -10.64 -5.66 -1.94
C PHE A 33 -9.28 -5.01 -1.68
N HIS A 34 -8.37 -5.77 -1.09
CA HIS A 34 -7.00 -5.34 -0.83
C HIS A 34 -6.09 -5.95 -1.90
N PHE A 35 -5.45 -5.09 -2.68
CA PHE A 35 -4.71 -5.52 -3.87
C PHE A 35 -3.50 -4.64 -4.14
N SER A 36 -2.41 -5.26 -4.58
CA SER A 36 -1.27 -4.54 -5.17
C SER A 36 -0.87 -5.17 -6.51
N PHE A 37 -0.29 -4.37 -7.38
CA PHE A 37 0.22 -4.83 -8.67
C PHE A 37 1.67 -4.40 -8.86
N THR A 38 2.55 -5.38 -9.08
CA THR A 38 3.96 -5.16 -9.39
C THR A 38 4.24 -5.53 -10.84
N GLN A 39 4.67 -4.56 -11.60
CA GLN A 39 5.19 -4.78 -12.95
C GLN A 39 6.71 -4.78 -12.90
N ILE A 40 7.32 -5.79 -13.49
CA ILE A 40 8.78 -5.91 -13.65
C ILE A 40 9.07 -5.98 -15.14
N GLU A 41 9.88 -5.06 -15.65
CA GLU A 41 10.40 -5.08 -17.01
C GLU A 41 11.91 -5.30 -16.96
N TYR A 42 12.39 -6.32 -17.67
CA TYR A 42 13.82 -6.58 -17.75
C TYR A 42 14.43 -5.87 -18.94
N ASN A 43 15.27 -4.89 -18.65
CA ASN A 43 16.09 -4.16 -19.61
C ASN A 43 17.38 -4.96 -19.84
N ALA A 44 17.43 -5.75 -20.93
CA ALA A 44 18.54 -6.65 -21.19
C ALA A 44 19.86 -5.93 -21.49
N PRO A 45 19.91 -4.81 -22.27
CA PRO A 45 21.11 -4.01 -22.45
C PRO A 45 21.73 -3.54 -21.13
N GLU A 46 20.91 -3.02 -20.21
CA GLU A 46 21.33 -2.48 -18.91
C GLU A 46 21.48 -3.57 -17.83
N LYS A 47 21.04 -4.79 -18.12
CA LYS A 47 20.96 -5.91 -17.16
C LYS A 47 20.24 -5.51 -15.87
N THR A 48 19.15 -4.78 -16.00
CA THR A 48 18.39 -4.19 -14.89
C THR A 48 16.93 -4.63 -14.97
N ALA A 49 16.36 -5.03 -13.85
CA ALA A 49 14.91 -5.11 -13.67
C ALA A 49 14.39 -3.74 -13.23
N GLU A 50 13.53 -3.16 -14.02
CA GLU A 50 12.76 -1.96 -13.73
C GLU A 50 11.43 -2.39 -13.11
N ILE A 51 11.14 -1.91 -11.90
CA ILE A 51 10.03 -2.40 -11.09
C ILE A 51 9.11 -1.23 -10.77
N THR A 52 7.85 -1.35 -11.13
CA THR A 52 6.78 -0.44 -10.72
C THR A 52 5.82 -1.19 -9.82
N LEU A 53 5.74 -0.77 -8.57
CA LEU A 53 4.76 -1.29 -7.61
C LEU A 53 3.64 -0.26 -7.46
N ARG A 54 2.42 -0.66 -7.84
CA ARG A 54 1.19 0.11 -7.69
C ARG A 54 0.42 -0.37 -6.48
N VAL A 55 0.10 0.56 -5.58
CA VAL A 55 -0.65 0.33 -4.33
C VAL A 55 -1.73 1.40 -4.15
N PHE A 56 -2.71 1.14 -3.29
CA PHE A 56 -3.59 2.20 -2.80
C PHE A 56 -2.84 3.14 -1.87
N ALA A 57 -3.07 4.44 -2.02
CA ALA A 57 -2.32 5.46 -1.29
C ALA A 57 -2.64 5.46 0.21
N ASP A 58 -3.90 5.28 0.57
CA ASP A 58 -4.38 5.20 1.94
C ASP A 58 -3.87 3.93 2.67
N ASP A 59 -3.84 2.77 2.00
CA ASP A 59 -3.26 1.55 2.55
C ASP A 59 -1.77 1.72 2.83
N LEU A 60 -1.03 2.40 1.93
CA LEU A 60 0.38 2.69 2.14
C LEU A 60 0.58 3.65 3.33
N GLU A 61 -0.22 4.71 3.43
CA GLU A 61 -0.21 5.61 4.59
C GLU A 61 -0.53 4.87 5.89
N GLN A 62 -1.48 3.94 5.87
CA GLN A 62 -1.84 3.11 7.01
C GLN A 62 -0.67 2.21 7.43
N ALA A 63 -0.04 1.49 6.50
CA ALA A 63 1.12 0.64 6.77
C ALA A 63 2.29 1.43 7.39
N LEU A 64 2.61 2.58 6.81
CA LEU A 64 3.66 3.45 7.31
C LEU A 64 3.33 4.02 8.69
N SER A 65 2.08 4.42 8.91
CA SER A 65 1.60 4.96 10.20
C SER A 65 1.69 3.91 11.30
N GLN A 66 1.27 2.67 11.01
CA GLN A 66 1.38 1.56 11.95
C GLN A 66 2.84 1.29 12.34
N ARG A 67 3.76 1.24 11.36
CA ARG A 67 5.19 1.03 11.61
C ARG A 67 5.86 2.16 12.40
N ARG A 68 5.38 3.40 12.21
CA ARG A 68 5.93 4.57 12.89
C ARG A 68 5.30 4.87 14.25
N GLY A 69 4.15 4.26 14.56
CA GLY A 69 3.35 4.58 15.74
C GLY A 69 2.76 6.00 15.73
N LYS A 70 2.71 6.65 14.57
CA LYS A 70 2.10 7.97 14.35
C LYS A 70 1.67 8.16 12.90
N ALA A 71 0.71 9.06 12.67
CA ALA A 71 0.20 9.33 11.34
C ALA A 71 1.32 9.73 10.35
N VAL A 72 1.29 9.12 9.18
CA VAL A 72 2.17 9.41 8.04
C VAL A 72 1.31 9.74 6.84
N LYS A 73 1.66 10.80 6.11
CA LYS A 73 1.07 11.21 4.85
C LYS A 73 2.11 11.15 3.75
N LEU A 74 1.72 10.76 2.53
CA LEU A 74 2.64 10.58 1.41
C LEU A 74 3.19 11.90 0.86
N ASP A 75 2.52 13.02 1.10
CA ASP A 75 2.98 14.37 0.74
C ASP A 75 4.02 14.95 1.70
N HIS A 76 4.28 14.27 2.83
CA HIS A 76 5.30 14.71 3.77
C HIS A 76 6.71 14.47 3.22
N LYS A 77 7.62 15.41 3.48
CA LYS A 77 9.04 15.36 3.00
C LYS A 77 9.79 14.07 3.32
N ASP A 78 9.47 13.40 4.43
CA ASP A 78 10.12 12.16 4.85
C ASP A 78 9.46 10.90 4.27
N ALA A 79 8.33 11.04 3.57
CA ALA A 79 7.53 9.90 3.10
C ALA A 79 8.35 8.99 2.16
N ALA A 80 9.10 9.56 1.23
CA ALA A 80 9.89 8.77 0.28
C ALA A 80 10.89 7.82 0.96
N ALA A 81 11.55 8.28 2.03
CA ALA A 81 12.49 7.45 2.78
C ALA A 81 11.78 6.30 3.53
N LEU A 82 10.60 6.58 4.09
CA LEU A 82 9.78 5.58 4.77
C LEU A 82 9.25 4.54 3.80
N VAL A 83 8.74 4.96 2.65
CA VAL A 83 8.28 4.07 1.57
C VAL A 83 9.43 3.21 1.06
N ALA A 84 10.60 3.78 0.80
CA ALA A 84 11.79 3.02 0.38
C ALA A 84 12.19 1.93 1.40
N ALA A 85 12.11 2.24 2.70
CA ALA A 85 12.35 1.25 3.75
C ALA A 85 11.28 0.16 3.75
N TYR A 86 10.01 0.54 3.64
CA TYR A 86 8.89 -0.38 3.56
C TYR A 86 9.01 -1.37 2.41
N VAL A 87 9.35 -0.87 1.21
CA VAL A 87 9.54 -1.71 0.02
C VAL A 87 10.70 -2.69 0.21
N ARG A 88 11.84 -2.27 0.75
CA ARG A 88 12.97 -3.18 1.02
C ARG A 88 12.63 -4.31 1.97
N ASP A 89 11.71 -4.07 2.92
CA ASP A 89 11.30 -5.08 3.89
C ASP A 89 10.25 -6.05 3.35
N THR A 90 9.46 -5.63 2.35
CA THR A 90 8.27 -6.37 1.89
C THR A 90 8.43 -6.98 0.49
N LEU A 91 9.37 -6.49 -0.31
CA LEU A 91 9.68 -6.98 -1.65
C LEU A 91 11.11 -7.51 -1.72
N GLU A 92 11.29 -8.75 -2.14
CA GLU A 92 12.61 -9.38 -2.25
C GLU A 92 12.73 -10.12 -3.58
N LEU A 93 13.83 -9.87 -4.28
CA LEU A 93 14.24 -10.63 -5.46
C LEU A 93 15.43 -11.50 -5.10
N LYS A 94 15.39 -12.77 -5.50
CA LYS A 94 16.50 -13.71 -5.34
C LYS A 94 16.92 -14.21 -6.71
N GLY A 95 18.18 -14.03 -7.05
CA GLY A 95 18.73 -14.51 -8.31
C GLY A 95 18.86 -16.04 -8.36
N ARG A 96 19.21 -16.58 -9.52
CA ARG A 96 19.50 -18.01 -9.73
C ARG A 96 20.61 -18.50 -8.79
N ASP A 97 21.54 -17.63 -8.43
CA ASP A 97 22.63 -17.88 -7.47
C ASP A 97 22.15 -18.02 -6.01
N GLY A 98 20.85 -17.92 -5.75
CA GLY A 98 20.24 -17.97 -4.43
C GLY A 98 20.44 -16.72 -3.58
N ARG A 99 21.11 -15.68 -4.12
CA ARG A 99 21.38 -14.45 -3.38
C ARG A 99 20.28 -13.42 -3.57
N ILE A 100 19.95 -12.71 -2.48
CA ILE A 100 19.03 -11.57 -2.52
C ILE A 100 19.69 -10.44 -3.31
N LYS A 101 18.95 -9.89 -4.26
CA LYS A 101 19.39 -8.76 -5.08
C LYS A 101 19.08 -7.46 -4.37
N LYS A 102 20.00 -6.50 -4.42
CA LYS A 102 19.79 -5.17 -3.85
C LYS A 102 18.73 -4.43 -4.64
N LEU A 103 17.71 -3.93 -3.96
CA LEU A 103 16.73 -3.01 -4.52
C LEU A 103 17.23 -1.57 -4.37
N THR A 104 17.25 -0.85 -5.47
CA THR A 104 17.58 0.58 -5.54
C THR A 104 16.28 1.35 -5.67
N TRP A 105 16.02 2.24 -4.71
CA TRP A 105 14.89 3.15 -4.76
C TRP A 105 15.13 4.24 -5.79
N ILE A 106 14.18 4.45 -6.70
CA ILE A 106 14.23 5.48 -7.73
C ILE A 106 13.32 6.65 -7.37
N GLY A 107 12.11 6.37 -6.88
CA GLY A 107 11.17 7.42 -6.52
C GLY A 107 9.75 6.92 -6.38
N MET A 108 8.82 7.85 -6.17
CA MET A 108 7.38 7.57 -6.16
C MET A 108 6.57 8.71 -6.74
N GLU A 109 5.39 8.37 -7.25
CA GLU A 109 4.32 9.29 -7.58
C GLU A 109 3.10 8.96 -6.72
N ALA A 110 2.68 9.88 -5.86
CA ALA A 110 1.44 9.76 -5.10
C ALA A 110 0.33 10.55 -5.80
N LYS A 111 -0.78 9.86 -6.10
CA LYS A 111 -2.03 10.43 -6.59
C LYS A 111 -3.10 10.28 -5.51
N VAL A 112 -4.31 10.78 -5.76
CA VAL A 112 -5.38 10.75 -4.75
C VAL A 112 -5.62 9.34 -4.20
N ASP A 113 -5.78 8.35 -5.08
CA ASP A 113 -6.18 7.00 -4.69
C ASP A 113 -5.03 5.98 -4.80
N VAL A 114 -3.96 6.28 -5.52
CA VAL A 114 -2.89 5.32 -5.81
C VAL A 114 -1.51 5.94 -5.65
N ALA A 115 -0.54 5.13 -5.25
CA ALA A 115 0.88 5.43 -5.31
C ALA A 115 1.58 4.47 -6.28
N LEU A 116 2.46 5.02 -7.12
CA LEU A 116 3.37 4.28 -7.99
C LEU A 116 4.76 4.40 -7.38
N LEU A 117 5.38 3.26 -7.10
CA LEU A 117 6.69 3.17 -6.46
C LEU A 117 7.67 2.58 -7.47
N TYR A 118 8.77 3.29 -7.73
CA TYR A 118 9.75 2.94 -8.75
C TYR A 118 11.03 2.41 -8.09
N ILE A 119 11.43 1.23 -8.50
CA ILE A 119 12.57 0.50 -7.94
C ILE A 119 13.35 -0.14 -9.09
N GLU A 120 14.65 -0.32 -8.91
CA GLU A 120 15.50 -1.07 -9.81
C GLU A 120 16.27 -2.17 -9.08
N ALA A 121 16.60 -3.23 -9.82
CA ALA A 121 17.52 -4.27 -9.36
C ALA A 121 18.46 -4.70 -10.48
N LYS A 122 19.77 -4.73 -10.22
CA LYS A 122 20.75 -5.28 -11.18
C LYS A 122 20.66 -6.79 -11.22
N LEU A 123 20.44 -7.34 -12.43
CA LEU A 123 20.33 -8.76 -12.72
C LEU A 123 21.32 -9.13 -13.84
N PRO A 124 22.63 -9.18 -13.55
CA PRO A 124 23.65 -9.43 -14.56
C PRO A 124 23.48 -10.80 -15.24
N ASP A 125 22.92 -11.78 -14.53
CA ASP A 125 22.65 -13.13 -15.00
C ASP A 125 21.28 -13.28 -15.68
N GLY A 126 20.57 -12.18 -15.89
CA GLY A 126 19.21 -12.15 -16.45
C GLY A 126 18.13 -12.62 -15.48
N VAL A 127 16.98 -12.97 -16.04
CA VAL A 127 15.77 -13.32 -15.27
C VAL A 127 15.51 -14.83 -15.14
N ALA A 128 16.35 -15.67 -15.72
CA ALA A 128 16.17 -17.12 -15.64
C ALA A 128 16.36 -17.61 -14.20
N GLY A 129 15.36 -18.31 -13.66
CA GLY A 129 15.37 -18.79 -12.28
C GLY A 129 15.25 -17.69 -11.21
N LEU A 130 14.84 -16.48 -11.61
CA LEU A 130 14.52 -15.41 -10.68
C LEU A 130 13.39 -15.85 -9.75
N GLN A 131 13.57 -15.65 -8.47
CA GLN A 131 12.55 -15.87 -7.45
C GLN A 131 12.13 -14.54 -6.84
N LEU A 132 10.86 -14.44 -6.50
CA LEU A 132 10.29 -13.27 -5.86
C LEU A 132 9.58 -13.68 -4.58
N ARG A 133 9.62 -12.81 -3.57
CA ARG A 133 8.73 -12.83 -2.42
C ARG A 133 8.16 -11.43 -2.24
N GLN A 134 6.84 -11.32 -2.16
CA GLN A 134 6.15 -10.05 -1.94
C GLN A 134 5.17 -10.18 -0.79
N ARG A 135 5.28 -9.25 0.18
CA ARG A 135 4.52 -9.25 1.43
C ARG A 135 3.88 -7.89 1.72
N VAL A 136 3.68 -7.09 0.67
CA VAL A 136 3.06 -5.75 0.80
C VAL A 136 1.69 -5.89 1.43
N PHE A 137 1.45 -5.17 2.52
CA PHE A 137 0.19 -5.08 3.28
C PHE A 137 -0.32 -6.38 3.94
N PHE A 138 0.46 -7.45 3.97
CA PHE A 138 0.08 -8.68 4.69
C PHE A 138 -0.04 -8.46 6.20
N GLU A 139 0.61 -7.41 6.73
CA GLU A 139 0.47 -7.00 8.12
C GLU A 139 -0.82 -6.23 8.41
N LEU A 140 -1.52 -5.76 7.38
CA LEU A 140 -2.76 -4.99 7.51
C LEU A 140 -4.01 -5.82 7.20
N PHE A 141 -3.92 -6.68 6.17
CA PHE A 141 -5.09 -7.31 5.57
C PHE A 141 -4.85 -8.80 5.32
N ASP A 142 -5.70 -9.64 5.90
CA ASP A 142 -5.63 -11.09 5.73
C ASP A 142 -6.04 -11.55 4.32
N ASP A 143 -6.85 -10.74 3.62
CA ASP A 143 -7.34 -10.98 2.26
C ASP A 143 -6.51 -10.27 1.18
N GLN A 144 -5.36 -9.69 1.55
CA GLN A 144 -4.46 -9.03 0.60
C GLN A 144 -4.01 -9.98 -0.51
N VAL A 145 -4.13 -9.52 -1.75
CA VAL A 145 -3.60 -10.19 -2.94
C VAL A 145 -2.55 -9.31 -3.62
N ASN A 146 -1.35 -9.84 -3.78
CA ASN A 146 -0.25 -9.15 -4.46
C ASN A 146 0.04 -9.83 -5.79
N GLN A 147 -0.32 -9.19 -6.90
CA GLN A 147 -0.06 -9.70 -8.23
C GLN A 147 1.24 -9.13 -8.78
N VAL A 148 2.02 -10.00 -9.44
CA VAL A 148 3.29 -9.64 -10.08
C VAL A 148 3.25 -10.07 -11.54
N SER A 149 3.69 -9.19 -12.43
CA SER A 149 3.94 -9.48 -13.84
C SER A 149 5.41 -9.18 -14.18
N LEU A 150 6.08 -10.12 -14.79
CA LEU A 150 7.43 -9.95 -15.36
C LEU A 150 7.35 -10.00 -16.87
N LYS A 151 7.95 -9.02 -17.53
CA LYS A 151 8.17 -8.96 -18.97
C LYS A 151 9.68 -8.97 -19.25
N ALA A 152 10.14 -9.87 -20.13
CA ALA A 152 11.50 -9.92 -20.62
C ALA A 152 11.47 -10.21 -22.12
N ALA A 153 11.77 -9.20 -22.93
CA ALA A 153 11.56 -9.21 -24.39
C ALA A 153 10.09 -9.55 -24.73
N ASP A 154 9.86 -10.61 -25.49
CA ASP A 154 8.52 -11.10 -25.90
C ASP A 154 7.88 -12.05 -24.87
N ARG A 155 8.60 -12.40 -23.79
CA ARG A 155 8.15 -13.38 -22.78
C ARG A 155 7.53 -12.69 -21.57
N LYS A 156 6.47 -13.30 -21.05
CA LYS A 156 5.76 -12.83 -19.85
C LYS A 156 5.63 -13.96 -18.82
N ALA A 157 5.71 -13.61 -17.56
CA ALA A 157 5.42 -14.48 -16.43
C ALA A 157 4.57 -13.72 -15.41
N SER A 158 3.73 -14.43 -14.67
CA SER A 158 2.91 -13.83 -13.61
C SER A 158 2.94 -14.68 -12.37
N LEU A 159 2.85 -14.04 -11.22
CA LEU A 159 2.71 -14.65 -9.90
C LEU A 159 1.64 -13.92 -9.11
N GLU A 160 1.02 -14.63 -8.19
CA GLU A 160 0.15 -14.08 -7.17
C GLU A 160 0.71 -14.48 -5.81
N PHE A 161 0.64 -13.56 -4.83
CA PHE A 161 1.05 -13.82 -3.45
C PHE A 161 -0.10 -13.52 -2.50
N LYS A 162 -0.29 -14.44 -1.54
CA LYS A 162 -1.20 -14.33 -0.41
C LYS A 162 -0.41 -14.44 0.90
N SER A 163 -1.04 -14.07 2.00
CA SER A 163 -0.43 -14.14 3.33
C SER A 163 0.10 -15.56 3.62
N GLY A 164 1.28 -15.65 4.23
CA GLY A 164 1.96 -16.90 4.57
C GLY A 164 2.82 -17.51 3.44
N GLU A 165 2.77 -16.98 2.21
CA GLU A 165 3.54 -17.54 1.10
C GLU A 165 5.00 -17.05 1.07
N GLY A 166 5.90 -17.97 0.69
CA GLY A 166 7.34 -17.73 0.58
C GLY A 166 7.79 -17.28 -0.82
N PHE A 167 9.05 -17.55 -1.14
CA PHE A 167 9.58 -17.29 -2.47
C PHE A 167 8.93 -18.17 -3.54
N LYS A 168 8.56 -17.56 -4.67
CA LYS A 168 8.05 -18.22 -5.87
C LYS A 168 8.97 -17.96 -7.04
N VAL A 169 9.16 -18.98 -7.90
CA VAL A 169 9.96 -18.86 -9.11
C VAL A 169 9.15 -18.19 -10.21
N LEU A 170 9.72 -17.17 -10.84
CA LEU A 170 9.15 -16.55 -12.03
C LEU A 170 9.45 -17.45 -13.24
N SER A 171 8.49 -18.25 -13.63
CA SER A 171 8.58 -19.18 -14.78
C SER A 171 7.85 -18.61 -15.97
N PHE A 172 8.54 -18.53 -17.10
CA PHE A 172 7.89 -18.21 -18.36
C PHE A 172 7.20 -19.48 -18.91
N GLY A 173 5.93 -19.35 -19.28
CA GLY A 173 5.21 -20.44 -19.93
C GLY A 173 6.00 -20.99 -21.14
N ALA A 174 5.86 -22.27 -21.41
CA ALA A 174 6.35 -22.85 -22.65
C ALA A 174 5.66 -22.15 -23.84
N LYS A 175 6.44 -21.79 -24.87
CA LYS A 175 5.89 -21.33 -26.15
C LYS A 175 5.18 -22.45 -26.85
#